data_654f0f80768188e0c2fa81a8645fafdb
#
_entry.id   654f0f80768188e0c2fa81a8645fafdb
#
_cell.length_a   1.000
_cell.length_b   1.000
_cell.length_c   1.000
_cell.angle_alpha   90.00
_cell.angle_beta   90.00
_cell.angle_gamma   90.00
#
_symmetry.space_group_name_H-M   'P 1'
#
loop_
_entity.id
_entity.type
_entity.pdbx_description
1 polymer ?
#
loop_
_entity_poly.entity_id
_entity_poly.type
_entity_poly.pdbx_seq_one_letter_code
_entity_poly.pdbx_strand_id
1 'polypeptide(L)'
;GLVGEFFNAYDPGKRQMVLSSDEERLFLFLQEGIPRLQELCEVYISDAVRAMRVLPAPHVSVGVSIAGDLLELTLQSEEMPMDQLISILSRYDRKKKYYRLKNGSFVDLGDEGIRTLAQLKQELMIADSAMEDGVVSLPRYRAMYLDGSLKEDSGLSLQKGKSFRALVRNMKTVEDNDFEVPPELDGILRGYQKQGFLWIKTLKANGFGGILADDMGLGKTLQVIAFLLSEWKESGENPGRPWLIVCPASLVFNWKSEVER
;
A
#
# COMPACT_ATOMS: atom_id res chain seq x y z
N GLY A 1 27.47 -36.10 0.22
CA GLY A 1 28.17 -35.32 1.25
C GLY A 1 27.98 -33.84 0.98
N LEU A 2 28.29 -32.94 1.90
CA LEU A 2 28.02 -31.49 1.93
C LEU A 2 28.39 -30.78 0.62
N VAL A 3 29.55 -31.14 0.05
CA VAL A 3 30.03 -30.52 -1.21
C VAL A 3 29.12 -30.86 -2.39
N GLY A 4 28.55 -32.07 -2.44
CA GLY A 4 27.64 -32.46 -3.52
C GLY A 4 26.26 -31.82 -3.47
N GLU A 5 25.91 -31.16 -2.36
CA GLU A 5 24.65 -30.40 -2.25
C GLU A 5 24.71 -29.08 -3.05
N PHE A 6 25.90 -28.46 -3.10
CA PHE A 6 26.07 -27.14 -3.72
C PHE A 6 26.71 -27.22 -5.11
N PHE A 7 27.66 -28.14 -5.33
CA PHE A 7 28.38 -28.24 -6.59
C PHE A 7 27.73 -29.31 -7.49
N ASN A 8 27.59 -28.99 -8.76
CA ASN A 8 26.87 -29.84 -9.72
C ASN A 8 27.75 -30.50 -10.77
N ALA A 9 29.03 -30.19 -10.81
CA ALA A 9 29.97 -30.80 -11.69
C ALA A 9 31.35 -31.02 -11.05
N TYR A 10 32.11 -31.99 -11.52
CA TYR A 10 33.48 -32.22 -11.14
C TYR A 10 34.36 -32.13 -12.43
N ASP A 11 35.39 -31.30 -12.39
CA ASP A 11 36.40 -31.21 -13.45
C ASP A 11 37.60 -32.11 -13.07
N PRO A 12 37.75 -33.29 -13.71
CA PRO A 12 38.82 -34.20 -13.37
C PRO A 12 40.21 -33.69 -13.82
N GLY A 13 40.27 -32.83 -14.85
CA GLY A 13 41.51 -32.25 -15.32
C GLY A 13 42.13 -31.27 -14.35
N LYS A 14 41.29 -30.49 -13.67
CA LYS A 14 41.70 -29.52 -12.66
C LYS A 14 41.50 -30.03 -11.21
N ARG A 15 40.95 -31.23 -11.05
CA ARG A 15 40.61 -31.84 -9.75
C ARG A 15 39.78 -30.89 -8.86
N GLN A 16 38.79 -30.23 -9.49
CA GLN A 16 37.96 -29.24 -8.78
C GLN A 16 36.48 -29.53 -8.98
N MET A 17 35.71 -29.21 -7.94
CA MET A 17 34.26 -29.13 -8.05
C MET A 17 33.85 -27.80 -8.66
N VAL A 18 32.88 -27.83 -9.55
CA VAL A 18 32.41 -26.66 -10.28
C VAL A 18 30.94 -26.40 -9.92
N LEU A 19 30.66 -25.16 -9.66
CA LEU A 19 29.29 -24.66 -9.55
C LEU A 19 29.01 -23.92 -10.85
N SER A 20 28.25 -24.55 -11.74
CA SER A 20 27.94 -23.95 -13.04
C SER A 20 26.78 -22.99 -12.93
N SER A 21 26.93 -21.79 -13.46
CA SER A 21 25.93 -20.75 -13.86
C SER A 21 24.58 -20.68 -13.14
N ASP A 22 24.41 -21.34 -11.99
CA ASP A 22 23.19 -21.38 -11.20
C ASP A 22 23.32 -20.37 -10.06
N GLU A 23 22.70 -19.20 -10.22
CA GLU A 23 22.76 -18.13 -9.24
C GLU A 23 22.10 -18.52 -7.90
N GLU A 24 21.07 -19.36 -7.94
CA GLU A 24 20.41 -19.83 -6.72
C GLU A 24 21.31 -20.71 -5.89
N ARG A 25 22.02 -21.63 -6.53
CA ARG A 25 23.02 -22.45 -5.85
C ARG A 25 24.21 -21.65 -5.34
N LEU A 26 24.63 -20.65 -6.10
CA LEU A 26 25.69 -19.74 -5.64
C LEU A 26 25.25 -18.97 -4.40
N PHE A 27 24.03 -18.43 -4.39
CA PHE A 27 23.46 -17.76 -3.22
C PHE A 27 23.42 -18.70 -2.02
N LEU A 28 22.87 -19.90 -2.16
CA LEU A 28 22.78 -20.89 -1.07
C LEU A 28 24.18 -21.33 -0.60
N PHE A 29 25.14 -21.48 -1.51
CA PHE A 29 26.50 -21.81 -1.14
C PHE A 29 27.18 -20.71 -0.33
N LEU A 30 26.99 -19.45 -0.70
CA LEU A 30 27.51 -18.30 0.06
C LEU A 30 26.83 -18.16 1.43
N GLN A 31 25.51 -18.38 1.50
CA GLN A 31 24.72 -18.20 2.70
C GLN A 31 24.89 -19.34 3.70
N GLU A 32 24.86 -20.58 3.23
CA GLU A 32 24.84 -21.79 4.08
C GLU A 32 26.08 -22.66 3.90
N GLY A 33 26.55 -22.83 2.65
CA GLY A 33 27.61 -23.75 2.31
C GLY A 33 28.95 -23.37 2.91
N ILE A 34 29.38 -22.10 2.78
CA ILE A 34 30.64 -21.63 3.33
C ILE A 34 30.65 -21.73 4.87
N PRO A 35 29.63 -21.24 5.61
CA PRO A 35 29.57 -21.39 7.07
C PRO A 35 29.65 -22.86 7.52
N ARG A 36 28.88 -23.75 6.90
CA ARG A 36 28.90 -25.19 7.23
C ARG A 36 30.23 -25.86 6.93
N LEU A 37 30.96 -25.42 5.88
CA LEU A 37 32.32 -25.92 5.60
C LEU A 37 33.32 -25.41 6.64
N GLN A 38 33.19 -24.16 7.10
CA GLN A 38 34.06 -23.58 8.11
C GLN A 38 33.95 -24.26 9.49
N GLU A 39 32.79 -24.89 9.78
CA GLU A 39 32.63 -25.73 10.98
C GLU A 39 33.43 -27.03 10.90
N LEU A 40 33.73 -27.52 9.69
CA LEU A 40 34.35 -28.83 9.45
C LEU A 40 35.83 -28.75 9.08
N CYS A 41 36.27 -27.64 8.48
CA CYS A 41 37.64 -27.49 7.98
C CYS A 41 38.02 -26.00 7.81
N GLU A 42 39.30 -25.73 7.61
CA GLU A 42 39.79 -24.42 7.19
C GLU A 42 39.35 -24.13 5.75
N VAL A 43 38.68 -23.00 5.51
CA VAL A 43 38.20 -22.58 4.19
C VAL A 43 38.95 -21.34 3.73
N TYR A 44 39.68 -21.49 2.63
CA TYR A 44 40.36 -20.37 1.97
C TYR A 44 39.49 -19.83 0.84
N ILE A 45 39.14 -18.56 0.92
CA ILE A 45 38.25 -17.90 -0.03
C ILE A 45 39.03 -16.85 -0.79
N SER A 46 38.92 -16.85 -2.15
CA SER A 46 39.52 -15.82 -2.99
C SER A 46 38.86 -14.45 -2.75
N ASP A 47 39.57 -13.39 -3.08
CA ASP A 47 39.05 -12.02 -2.94
C ASP A 47 37.78 -11.80 -3.78
N ALA A 48 37.68 -12.45 -4.95
CA ALA A 48 36.48 -12.40 -5.79
C ALA A 48 35.26 -13.00 -5.10
N VAL A 49 35.41 -14.12 -4.41
CA VAL A 49 34.31 -14.75 -3.63
C VAL A 49 34.04 -13.95 -2.35
N ARG A 50 35.09 -13.42 -1.71
CA ARG A 50 34.95 -12.58 -0.51
C ARG A 50 34.20 -11.28 -0.78
N ALA A 51 34.31 -10.76 -2.00
CA ALA A 51 33.56 -9.59 -2.46
C ALA A 51 32.07 -9.87 -2.70
N MET A 52 31.71 -11.14 -2.95
CA MET A 52 30.30 -11.58 -3.11
C MET A 52 29.69 -11.80 -1.73
N ARG A 53 29.09 -10.77 -1.14
CA ARG A 53 28.46 -10.86 0.16
C ARG A 53 26.98 -11.18 0.01
N VAL A 54 26.44 -11.93 0.96
CA VAL A 54 25.00 -12.03 1.19
C VAL A 54 24.66 -11.00 2.25
N LEU A 55 23.92 -9.99 1.86
CA LEU A 55 23.47 -8.91 2.72
C LEU A 55 22.05 -9.23 3.20
N PRO A 56 21.71 -8.90 4.45
CA PRO A 56 20.33 -8.96 4.91
C PRO A 56 19.47 -7.99 4.09
N ALA A 57 18.16 -8.19 4.12
CA ALA A 57 17.24 -7.21 3.58
C ALA A 57 17.40 -5.86 4.30
N PRO A 58 17.39 -4.73 3.56
CA PRO A 58 17.52 -3.43 4.19
C PRO A 58 16.29 -3.10 5.05
N HIS A 59 16.51 -2.54 6.22
CA HIS A 59 15.43 -1.96 7.00
C HIS A 59 14.90 -0.71 6.31
N VAL A 60 13.58 -0.65 6.13
CA VAL A 60 12.91 0.49 5.52
C VAL A 60 11.95 1.13 6.50
N SER A 61 12.14 2.43 6.72
CA SER A 61 11.19 3.28 7.44
C SER A 61 10.18 3.87 6.47
N VAL A 62 8.91 3.77 6.83
CA VAL A 62 7.79 4.26 6.02
C VAL A 62 7.01 5.28 6.82
N GLY A 63 7.03 6.53 6.36
CA GLY A 63 6.20 7.60 6.88
C GLY A 63 4.93 7.76 6.04
N VAL A 64 3.79 8.02 6.68
CA VAL A 64 2.54 8.38 5.98
C VAL A 64 2.00 9.66 6.58
N SER A 65 1.84 10.69 5.74
CA SER A 65 1.29 12.00 6.12
C SER A 65 0.26 12.48 5.12
N ILE A 66 -0.43 13.57 5.45
CA ILE A 66 -1.35 14.26 4.55
C ILE A 66 -0.76 15.63 4.26
N ALA A 67 -0.61 15.95 2.97
CA ALA A 67 -0.20 17.25 2.47
C ALA A 67 -1.26 17.79 1.50
N GLY A 68 -2.08 18.74 1.96
CA GLY A 68 -3.23 19.21 1.20
C GLY A 68 -4.22 18.10 0.87
N ASP A 69 -4.48 17.89 -0.41
CA ASP A 69 -5.40 16.85 -0.91
C ASP A 69 -4.70 15.53 -1.24
N LEU A 70 -3.41 15.41 -0.95
CA LEU A 70 -2.62 14.22 -1.24
C LEU A 70 -2.16 13.53 0.05
N LEU A 71 -1.88 12.24 -0.07
CA LEU A 71 -1.08 11.48 0.89
C LEU A 71 0.36 11.52 0.45
N GLU A 72 1.26 11.71 1.37
CA GLU A 72 2.70 11.53 1.17
C GLU A 72 3.16 10.27 1.87
N LEU A 73 3.71 9.36 1.08
CA LEU A 73 4.38 8.16 1.56
C LEU A 73 5.89 8.40 1.48
N THR A 74 6.55 8.55 2.63
CA THR A 74 7.99 8.75 2.72
C THR A 74 8.68 7.42 2.95
N LEU A 75 9.67 7.10 2.12
CA LEU A 75 10.47 5.88 2.20
C LEU A 75 11.91 6.26 2.54
N GLN A 76 12.49 5.63 3.55
CA GLN A 76 13.88 5.84 3.95
C GLN A 76 14.54 4.51 4.29
N SER A 77 15.77 4.32 3.82
CA SER A 77 16.64 3.24 4.23
C SER A 77 18.02 3.82 4.58
N GLU A 78 18.55 3.46 5.74
CA GLU A 78 19.89 3.88 6.17
C GLU A 78 20.98 2.95 5.61
N GLU A 79 20.61 1.72 5.28
CA GLU A 79 21.55 0.65 4.90
C GLU A 79 21.78 0.57 3.39
N MET A 80 20.86 1.15 2.60
CA MET A 80 20.87 1.02 1.14
C MET A 80 20.43 2.32 0.46
N PRO A 81 21.15 2.75 -0.61
CA PRO A 81 20.70 3.86 -1.46
C PRO A 81 19.35 3.60 -2.11
N MET A 82 18.56 4.66 -2.30
CA MET A 82 17.18 4.57 -2.81
C MET A 82 17.12 3.94 -4.21
N ASP A 83 18.05 4.22 -5.09
CA ASP A 83 18.12 3.64 -6.44
C ASP A 83 18.27 2.12 -6.41
N GLN A 84 19.02 1.58 -5.45
CA GLN A 84 19.15 0.14 -5.26
C GLN A 84 17.87 -0.46 -4.67
N LEU A 85 17.25 0.19 -3.69
CA LEU A 85 15.96 -0.24 -3.13
C LEU A 85 14.86 -0.29 -4.22
N ILE A 86 14.75 0.76 -5.04
CA ILE A 86 13.83 0.82 -6.17
C ILE A 86 14.08 -0.35 -7.13
N SER A 87 15.35 -0.62 -7.45
CA SER A 87 15.73 -1.73 -8.33
C SER A 87 15.31 -3.09 -7.78
N ILE A 88 15.43 -3.30 -6.47
CA ILE A 88 14.96 -4.50 -5.78
C ILE A 88 13.43 -4.61 -5.88
N LEU A 89 12.71 -3.55 -5.51
CA LEU A 89 11.24 -3.54 -5.50
C LEU A 89 10.65 -3.75 -6.91
N SER A 90 11.28 -3.18 -7.94
CA SER A 90 10.81 -3.27 -9.33
C SER A 90 11.02 -4.64 -9.96
N ARG A 91 12.01 -5.39 -9.48
CA ARG A 91 12.33 -6.73 -9.94
C ARG A 91 11.98 -7.81 -8.92
N TYR A 92 11.22 -7.44 -7.90
CA TYR A 92 10.82 -8.37 -6.87
C TYR A 92 9.99 -9.52 -7.46
N ASP A 93 10.41 -10.73 -7.17
CA ASP A 93 9.71 -11.97 -7.52
C ASP A 93 9.53 -12.82 -6.25
N ARG A 94 8.28 -13.11 -5.88
CA ARG A 94 7.95 -13.94 -4.70
C ARG A 94 8.59 -15.33 -4.71
N LYS A 95 8.98 -15.82 -5.89
CA LYS A 95 9.62 -17.13 -6.04
C LYS A 95 11.11 -17.09 -5.77
N LYS A 96 11.73 -15.91 -5.84
CA LYS A 96 13.16 -15.73 -5.62
C LYS A 96 13.43 -15.35 -4.17
N LYS A 97 14.42 -16.00 -3.57
CA LYS A 97 14.87 -15.73 -2.21
C LYS A 97 15.90 -14.61 -2.11
N TYR A 98 16.43 -14.16 -3.24
CA TYR A 98 17.52 -13.17 -3.31
C TYR A 98 17.37 -12.22 -4.49
N TYR A 99 18.04 -11.08 -4.37
CA TYR A 99 18.30 -10.15 -5.46
C TYR A 99 19.80 -9.96 -5.61
N ARG A 100 20.32 -10.03 -6.85
CA ARG A 100 21.74 -9.81 -7.13
C ARG A 100 22.01 -8.36 -7.49
N LEU A 101 22.84 -7.70 -6.70
CA LEU A 101 23.27 -6.33 -6.93
C LEU A 101 24.28 -6.24 -8.11
N LYS A 102 24.44 -5.05 -8.68
CA LYS A 102 25.39 -4.80 -9.78
C LYS A 102 26.84 -5.08 -9.39
N ASN A 103 27.21 -4.96 -8.11
CA ASN A 103 28.53 -5.27 -7.57
C ASN A 103 28.76 -6.77 -7.34
N GLY A 104 27.78 -7.63 -7.68
CA GLY A 104 27.85 -9.07 -7.51
C GLY A 104 27.39 -9.60 -6.16
N SER A 105 27.14 -8.76 -5.16
CA SER A 105 26.58 -9.15 -3.87
C SER A 105 25.11 -9.55 -3.99
N PHE A 106 24.65 -10.35 -3.05
CA PHE A 106 23.25 -10.76 -2.95
C PHE A 106 22.56 -10.04 -1.80
N VAL A 107 21.27 -9.76 -1.96
CA VAL A 107 20.40 -9.28 -0.90
C VAL A 107 19.35 -10.36 -0.64
N ASP A 108 19.17 -10.76 0.61
CA ASP A 108 18.11 -11.71 0.99
C ASP A 108 16.75 -11.01 0.89
N LEU A 109 15.81 -11.65 0.18
CA LEU A 109 14.45 -11.14 -0.02
C LEU A 109 13.41 -11.85 0.88
N GLY A 110 13.84 -12.64 1.83
CA GLY A 110 12.96 -13.34 2.77
C GLY A 110 12.26 -12.41 3.77
N ASP A 111 12.59 -11.13 3.77
CA ASP A 111 12.04 -10.13 4.68
C ASP A 111 10.61 -9.70 4.32
N GLU A 112 9.77 -9.59 5.34
CA GLU A 112 8.36 -9.21 5.18
C GLU A 112 8.21 -7.75 4.76
N GLY A 113 9.11 -6.86 5.19
CA GLY A 113 9.08 -5.44 4.83
C GLY A 113 9.29 -5.22 3.33
N ILE A 114 10.29 -5.87 2.75
CA ILE A 114 10.53 -5.81 1.30
C ILE A 114 9.35 -6.38 0.52
N ARG A 115 8.76 -7.48 1.00
CA ARG A 115 7.56 -8.07 0.40
C ARG A 115 6.39 -7.10 0.42
N THR A 116 6.12 -6.49 1.56
CA THR A 116 5.03 -5.51 1.74
C THR A 116 5.22 -4.31 0.82
N LEU A 117 6.43 -3.76 0.74
CA LEU A 117 6.73 -2.61 -0.14
C LEU A 117 6.60 -2.96 -1.61
N ALA A 118 7.09 -4.13 -2.03
CA ALA A 118 6.96 -4.58 -3.42
C ALA A 118 5.49 -4.76 -3.80
N GLN A 119 4.69 -5.32 -2.91
CA GLN A 119 3.25 -5.47 -3.10
C GLN A 119 2.56 -4.10 -3.19
N LEU A 120 2.84 -3.17 -2.26
CA LEU A 120 2.30 -1.81 -2.29
C LEU A 120 2.66 -1.09 -3.59
N LYS A 121 3.93 -1.17 -4.02
CA LYS A 121 4.37 -0.58 -5.28
C LYS A 121 3.56 -1.09 -6.46
N GLN A 122 3.33 -2.39 -6.54
CA GLN A 122 2.58 -3.03 -7.61
C GLN A 122 1.09 -2.65 -7.58
N GLU A 123 0.43 -2.77 -6.42
CA GLU A 123 -1.01 -2.55 -6.28
C GLU A 123 -1.40 -1.07 -6.41
N LEU A 124 -0.53 -0.17 -5.96
CA LEU A 124 -0.71 1.28 -6.13
C LEU A 124 -0.19 1.79 -7.48
N MET A 125 0.41 0.91 -8.29
CA MET A 125 1.02 1.24 -9.59
C MET A 125 2.02 2.40 -9.49
N ILE A 126 2.88 2.38 -8.46
CA ILE A 126 3.89 3.42 -8.23
C ILE A 126 5.03 3.24 -9.23
N ALA A 127 5.25 4.25 -10.07
CA ALA A 127 6.36 4.28 -11.00
C ALA A 127 7.71 4.41 -10.26
N ASP A 128 8.79 3.86 -10.84
CA ASP A 128 10.13 3.94 -10.26
C ASP A 128 10.57 5.40 -10.06
N SER A 129 10.31 6.24 -11.07
CA SER A 129 10.63 7.67 -11.02
C SER A 129 9.90 8.44 -9.91
N ALA A 130 8.73 7.98 -9.49
CA ALA A 130 8.00 8.60 -8.38
C ALA A 130 8.59 8.28 -7.00
N MET A 131 9.53 7.34 -6.92
CA MET A 131 10.19 6.92 -5.67
C MET A 131 11.61 7.50 -5.52
N GLU A 132 12.16 8.14 -6.56
CA GLU A 132 13.57 8.56 -6.58
C GLU A 132 13.94 9.50 -5.43
N ASP A 133 13.05 10.43 -5.08
CA ASP A 133 13.24 11.36 -3.98
C ASP A 133 12.85 10.77 -2.60
N GLY A 134 12.45 9.51 -2.55
CA GLY A 134 11.96 8.85 -1.34
C GLY A 134 10.60 9.34 -0.85
N VAL A 135 9.89 10.17 -1.62
CA VAL A 135 8.55 10.69 -1.29
C VAL A 135 7.59 10.40 -2.43
N VAL A 136 6.56 9.59 -2.16
CA VAL A 136 5.54 9.23 -3.13
C VAL A 136 4.25 9.94 -2.80
N SER A 137 3.74 10.75 -3.72
CA SER A 137 2.43 11.41 -3.59
C SER A 137 1.32 10.50 -4.13
N LEU A 138 0.30 10.26 -3.32
CA LEU A 138 -0.83 9.40 -3.64
C LEU A 138 -2.15 10.15 -3.41
N PRO A 139 -3.20 9.83 -4.18
CA PRO A 139 -4.53 10.37 -3.93
C PRO A 139 -5.05 10.00 -2.53
N ARG A 140 -5.72 10.94 -1.87
CA ARG A 140 -6.22 10.80 -0.50
C ARG A 140 -7.14 9.58 -0.30
N TYR A 141 -7.88 9.18 -1.33
CA TYR A 141 -8.76 8.01 -1.26
C TYR A 141 -8.01 6.67 -1.03
N ARG A 142 -6.69 6.64 -1.20
CA ARG A 142 -5.84 5.47 -0.89
C ARG A 142 -5.57 5.29 0.62
N ALA A 143 -5.99 6.23 1.47
CA ALA A 143 -5.69 6.21 2.91
C ALA A 143 -6.12 4.92 3.61
N MET A 144 -7.35 4.48 3.36
CA MET A 144 -7.88 3.26 3.99
C MET A 144 -7.14 2.00 3.54
N TYR A 145 -6.75 1.95 2.26
CA TYR A 145 -5.93 0.87 1.74
C TYR A 145 -4.55 0.84 2.39
N LEU A 146 -3.87 2.01 2.47
CA LEU A 146 -2.57 2.12 3.13
C LEU A 146 -2.63 1.73 4.61
N ASP A 147 -3.69 2.16 5.33
CA ASP A 147 -3.86 1.77 6.73
C ASP A 147 -4.02 0.25 6.91
N GLY A 148 -4.74 -0.39 5.99
CA GLY A 148 -4.92 -1.84 5.99
C GLY A 148 -3.67 -2.64 5.63
N SER A 149 -2.82 -2.10 4.74
CA SER A 149 -1.61 -2.77 4.26
C SER A 149 -0.40 -2.50 5.16
N LEU A 150 -0.31 -1.29 5.74
CA LEU A 150 0.78 -0.88 6.63
C LEU A 150 0.40 -1.12 8.09
N LYS A 151 0.54 -2.37 8.53
CA LYS A 151 0.34 -2.80 9.91
C LYS A 151 1.66 -2.91 10.66
N GLU A 152 1.61 -2.99 11.98
CA GLU A 152 2.79 -3.12 12.85
C GLU A 152 3.60 -4.39 12.57
N ASP A 153 2.95 -5.44 12.09
CA ASP A 153 3.55 -6.73 11.72
C ASP A 153 4.06 -6.78 10.25
N SER A 154 4.06 -5.65 9.56
CA SER A 154 4.47 -5.55 8.14
C SER A 154 5.98 -5.67 7.89
N GLY A 155 6.80 -5.81 8.93
CA GLY A 155 8.27 -5.82 8.80
C GLY A 155 8.89 -4.44 8.52
N LEU A 156 8.09 -3.36 8.57
CA LEU A 156 8.51 -1.99 8.29
C LEU A 156 8.50 -1.13 9.56
N SER A 157 9.40 -0.17 9.64
CA SER A 157 9.35 0.87 10.66
C SER A 157 8.32 1.93 10.27
N LEU A 158 7.14 1.91 10.89
CA LEU A 158 5.99 2.72 10.48
C LEU A 158 5.84 4.01 11.29
N GLN A 159 5.72 5.14 10.60
CA GLN A 159 5.42 6.44 11.18
C GLN A 159 4.16 7.04 10.56
N LYS A 160 3.01 6.83 11.20
CA LYS A 160 1.73 7.39 10.75
C LYS A 160 1.53 8.77 11.38
N GLY A 161 1.47 9.82 10.55
CA GLY A 161 1.24 11.20 10.96
C GLY A 161 -0.11 11.39 11.68
N LYS A 162 -0.22 12.44 12.51
CA LYS A 162 -1.46 12.72 13.29
C LYS A 162 -2.68 12.90 12.39
N SER A 163 -2.55 13.67 11.31
CA SER A 163 -3.63 13.94 10.36
C SER A 163 -4.08 12.67 9.63
N PHE A 164 -3.15 11.79 9.25
CA PHE A 164 -3.47 10.50 8.65
C PHE A 164 -4.24 9.60 9.62
N ARG A 165 -3.79 9.49 10.89
CA ARG A 165 -4.49 8.73 11.92
C ARG A 165 -5.89 9.28 12.20
N ALA A 166 -6.04 10.60 12.22
CA ALA A 166 -7.34 11.24 12.39
C ALA A 166 -8.29 10.92 11.23
N LEU A 167 -7.81 11.02 9.99
CA LEU A 167 -8.58 10.65 8.78
C LEU A 167 -9.09 9.21 8.85
N VAL A 168 -8.18 8.26 9.12
CA VAL A 168 -8.54 6.83 9.22
C VAL A 168 -9.55 6.58 10.33
N ARG A 169 -9.38 7.22 11.50
CA ARG A 169 -10.33 7.11 12.61
C ARG A 169 -11.71 7.66 12.21
N ASN A 170 -11.77 8.87 11.66
CA ASN A 170 -13.02 9.50 11.25
C ASN A 170 -13.78 8.67 10.19
N MET A 171 -13.03 7.96 9.32
CA MET A 171 -13.65 7.07 8.33
C MET A 171 -14.19 5.77 8.95
N LYS A 172 -13.61 5.31 10.07
CA LYS A 172 -14.06 4.08 10.77
C LYS A 172 -15.20 4.32 11.75
N THR A 173 -15.33 5.53 12.30
CA THR A 173 -16.32 5.88 13.32
C THR A 173 -17.32 6.90 12.77
N VAL A 174 -18.23 6.44 11.91
CA VAL A 174 -19.28 7.30 11.29
C VAL A 174 -20.23 7.88 12.34
N GLU A 175 -20.43 7.20 13.45
CA GLU A 175 -21.38 7.57 14.51
C GLU A 175 -20.90 8.72 15.42
N ASP A 176 -19.59 9.01 15.45
CA ASP A 176 -18.98 10.05 16.28
C ASP A 176 -18.88 11.42 15.58
N ASN A 177 -19.57 11.62 14.46
CA ASN A 177 -19.56 12.88 13.74
C ASN A 177 -20.72 13.79 14.19
N ASP A 178 -20.43 15.09 14.34
CA ASP A 178 -21.38 16.15 14.72
C ASP A 178 -22.36 16.53 13.58
N PHE A 179 -22.64 15.61 12.64
CA PHE A 179 -23.58 15.87 11.56
C PHE A 179 -25.00 15.60 12.00
N GLU A 180 -25.90 16.54 11.73
CA GLU A 180 -27.31 16.42 12.01
C GLU A 180 -28.15 16.24 10.75
N VAL A 181 -29.14 15.37 10.84
CA VAL A 181 -30.14 15.22 9.78
C VAL A 181 -30.93 16.50 9.66
N PRO A 182 -31.24 17.02 8.45
CA PRO A 182 -32.12 18.17 8.29
C PRO A 182 -33.45 17.97 9.04
N PRO A 183 -33.88 18.93 9.87
CA PRO A 183 -35.06 18.77 10.72
C PRO A 183 -36.34 18.39 9.97
N GLU A 184 -36.47 18.83 8.74
CA GLU A 184 -37.62 18.51 7.86
C GLU A 184 -37.66 17.03 7.48
N LEU A 185 -36.53 16.36 7.46
CA LEU A 185 -36.41 14.96 7.09
C LEU A 185 -36.21 14.03 8.28
N ASP A 186 -35.96 14.57 9.47
CA ASP A 186 -35.67 13.75 10.64
C ASP A 186 -36.82 12.82 11.04
N GLY A 187 -38.08 13.28 10.90
CA GLY A 187 -39.27 12.44 11.10
C GLY A 187 -39.61 11.51 9.93
N ILE A 188 -39.01 11.71 8.77
CA ILE A 188 -39.29 10.93 7.53
C ILE A 188 -38.29 9.81 7.35
N LEU A 189 -36.99 10.08 7.62
CA LEU A 189 -35.92 9.10 7.46
C LEU A 189 -36.01 8.00 8.52
N ARG A 190 -35.91 6.75 8.05
CA ARG A 190 -35.73 5.57 8.90
C ARG A 190 -34.33 5.54 9.50
N GLY A 191 -34.12 4.80 10.59
CA GLY A 191 -32.84 4.75 11.29
C GLY A 191 -31.65 4.40 10.37
N TYR A 192 -31.78 3.39 9.51
CA TYR A 192 -30.72 3.03 8.57
C TYR A 192 -30.48 4.10 7.48
N GLN A 193 -31.50 4.86 7.09
CA GLN A 193 -31.35 5.97 6.15
C GLN A 193 -30.62 7.16 6.78
N LYS A 194 -30.85 7.41 8.07
CA LYS A 194 -30.06 8.39 8.83
C LYS A 194 -28.58 7.97 8.91
N GLN A 195 -28.30 6.70 9.14
CA GLN A 195 -26.92 6.18 9.10
C GLN A 195 -26.28 6.36 7.72
N GLY A 196 -27.00 6.06 6.65
CA GLY A 196 -26.52 6.28 5.28
C GLY A 196 -26.25 7.75 4.97
N PHE A 197 -27.11 8.66 5.42
CA PHE A 197 -26.89 10.11 5.34
C PHE A 197 -25.60 10.52 6.07
N LEU A 198 -25.43 10.10 7.33
CA LEU A 198 -24.23 10.40 8.13
C LEU A 198 -22.97 9.86 7.46
N TRP A 199 -23.05 8.66 6.87
CA TRP A 199 -21.95 8.08 6.12
C TRP A 199 -21.57 8.92 4.90
N ILE A 200 -22.56 9.39 4.10
CA ILE A 200 -22.31 10.26 2.94
C ILE A 200 -21.65 11.58 3.39
N LYS A 201 -22.14 12.20 4.47
CA LYS A 201 -21.55 13.42 5.05
C LYS A 201 -20.12 13.20 5.48
N THR A 202 -19.83 12.07 6.14
CA THR A 202 -18.48 11.67 6.56
C THR A 202 -17.54 11.51 5.37
N LEU A 203 -18.00 10.86 4.30
CA LEU A 203 -17.22 10.71 3.07
C LEU A 203 -16.85 12.08 2.50
N LYS A 204 -17.84 12.96 2.32
CA LYS A 204 -17.61 14.31 1.79
C LYS A 204 -16.64 15.11 2.65
N ALA A 205 -16.85 15.15 3.97
CA ALA A 205 -15.99 15.90 4.90
C ALA A 205 -14.52 15.45 4.83
N ASN A 206 -14.29 14.19 4.49
CA ASN A 206 -12.95 13.63 4.35
C ASN A 206 -12.45 13.63 2.90
N GLY A 207 -13.20 14.18 1.93
CA GLY A 207 -12.80 14.26 0.51
C GLY A 207 -12.90 12.94 -0.23
N PHE A 208 -13.81 12.04 0.19
CA PHE A 208 -14.08 10.76 -0.44
C PHE A 208 -15.38 10.80 -1.24
N GLY A 209 -15.45 9.97 -2.28
CA GLY A 209 -16.71 9.50 -2.84
C GLY A 209 -17.10 8.15 -2.23
N GLY A 210 -18.30 7.65 -2.61
CA GLY A 210 -18.77 6.35 -2.13
C GLY A 210 -19.80 5.71 -3.04
N ILE A 211 -20.11 4.45 -2.75
CA ILE A 211 -21.16 3.67 -3.43
C ILE A 211 -22.19 3.26 -2.39
N LEU A 212 -23.40 3.81 -2.47
CA LEU A 212 -24.51 3.42 -1.62
C LEU A 212 -25.16 2.15 -2.21
N ALA A 213 -24.78 0.99 -1.70
CA ALA A 213 -25.12 -0.32 -2.25
C ALA A 213 -26.28 -1.03 -1.51
N ASP A 214 -27.20 -0.26 -0.93
CA ASP A 214 -28.41 -0.80 -0.29
C ASP A 214 -29.27 -1.57 -1.30
N ASP A 215 -30.11 -2.48 -0.81
CA ASP A 215 -31.06 -3.20 -1.63
C ASP A 215 -32.08 -2.27 -2.33
N MET A 216 -32.74 -2.77 -3.37
CA MET A 216 -33.77 -2.03 -4.08
C MET A 216 -34.95 -1.72 -3.14
N GLY A 217 -35.50 -0.50 -3.25
CA GLY A 217 -36.64 -0.07 -2.45
C GLY A 217 -36.30 0.49 -1.06
N LEU A 218 -35.05 0.47 -0.63
CA LEU A 218 -34.64 1.02 0.67
C LEU A 218 -34.46 2.55 0.70
N GLY A 219 -34.89 3.26 -0.36
CA GLY A 219 -34.93 4.73 -0.39
C GLY A 219 -33.54 5.37 -0.48
N LYS A 220 -32.65 4.81 -1.31
CA LYS A 220 -31.33 5.42 -1.61
C LYS A 220 -31.45 6.85 -2.11
N THR A 221 -32.44 7.12 -2.98
CA THR A 221 -32.70 8.46 -3.52
C THR A 221 -32.98 9.45 -2.40
N LEU A 222 -33.79 9.07 -1.40
CA LEU A 222 -34.13 9.93 -0.26
C LEU A 222 -32.90 10.24 0.61
N GLN A 223 -32.00 9.28 0.80
CA GLN A 223 -30.73 9.50 1.52
C GLN A 223 -29.85 10.51 0.80
N VAL A 224 -29.75 10.42 -0.54
CA VAL A 224 -29.01 11.39 -1.36
C VAL A 224 -29.67 12.77 -1.33
N ILE A 225 -30.99 12.85 -1.42
CA ILE A 225 -31.74 14.12 -1.33
C ILE A 225 -31.52 14.76 0.05
N ALA A 226 -31.54 14.00 1.14
CA ALA A 226 -31.26 14.49 2.47
C ALA A 226 -29.84 15.09 2.57
N PHE A 227 -28.86 14.42 1.97
CA PHE A 227 -27.51 14.93 1.88
C PHE A 227 -27.45 16.25 1.09
N LEU A 228 -28.06 16.31 -0.09
CA LEU A 228 -28.07 17.53 -0.92
C LEU A 228 -28.77 18.70 -0.19
N LEU A 229 -29.87 18.44 0.50
CA LEU A 229 -30.57 19.44 1.29
C LEU A 229 -29.70 19.99 2.43
N SER A 230 -29.00 19.10 3.16
CA SER A 230 -28.06 19.50 4.22
C SER A 230 -26.96 20.41 3.66
N GLU A 231 -26.36 20.01 2.55
CA GLU A 231 -25.31 20.79 1.88
C GLU A 231 -25.80 22.16 1.40
N TRP A 232 -27.02 22.20 0.87
CA TRP A 232 -27.63 23.45 0.42
C TRP A 232 -27.85 24.41 1.60
N LYS A 233 -28.34 23.91 2.72
CA LYS A 233 -28.54 24.71 3.94
C LYS A 233 -27.24 25.22 4.54
N GLU A 234 -26.20 24.37 4.57
CA GLU A 234 -24.88 24.74 5.07
C GLU A 234 -24.18 25.78 4.19
N SER A 235 -24.49 25.84 2.90
CA SER A 235 -23.91 26.82 1.96
C SER A 235 -24.44 28.27 2.14
N GLY A 236 -25.51 28.47 2.90
CA GLY A 236 -26.10 29.77 3.16
C GLY A 236 -26.64 30.47 1.93
N GLU A 237 -26.55 31.82 1.89
CA GLU A 237 -27.05 32.64 0.76
C GLU A 237 -26.26 32.47 -0.55
N ASN A 238 -25.11 31.80 -0.50
CA ASN A 238 -24.29 31.55 -1.67
C ASN A 238 -24.33 30.07 -2.03
N PRO A 239 -25.28 29.60 -2.87
CA PRO A 239 -25.56 28.18 -3.11
C PRO A 239 -24.46 27.48 -3.93
N GLY A 240 -23.22 27.84 -3.76
CA GLY A 240 -22.07 27.10 -4.24
C GLY A 240 -22.16 26.68 -5.73
N ARG A 241 -21.47 25.61 -6.04
CA ARG A 241 -21.53 24.99 -7.37
C ARG A 241 -22.78 24.11 -7.51
N PRO A 242 -23.44 24.09 -8.69
CA PRO A 242 -24.58 23.22 -8.92
C PRO A 242 -24.17 21.73 -8.80
N TRP A 243 -25.07 20.90 -8.33
CA TRP A 243 -24.91 19.46 -8.35
C TRP A 243 -25.34 18.88 -9.67
N LEU A 244 -24.61 17.89 -10.17
CA LEU A 244 -24.97 17.14 -11.36
C LEU A 244 -25.40 15.72 -10.97
N ILE A 245 -26.66 15.39 -11.27
CA ILE A 245 -27.17 14.02 -11.13
C ILE A 245 -27.20 13.38 -12.51
N VAL A 246 -26.45 12.29 -12.68
CA VAL A 246 -26.45 11.50 -13.92
C VAL A 246 -27.25 10.22 -13.69
N CYS A 247 -28.31 10.01 -14.46
CA CYS A 247 -29.20 8.86 -14.35
C CYS A 247 -29.72 8.42 -15.73
N PRO A 248 -30.26 7.19 -15.88
CA PRO A 248 -30.99 6.80 -17.08
C PRO A 248 -32.13 7.77 -17.39
N ALA A 249 -32.39 8.02 -18.68
CA ALA A 249 -33.39 8.99 -19.12
C ALA A 249 -34.78 8.71 -18.52
N SER A 250 -35.16 7.45 -18.35
CA SER A 250 -36.41 7.03 -17.71
C SER A 250 -36.58 7.46 -16.26
N LEU A 251 -35.48 7.79 -15.55
CA LEU A 251 -35.50 8.16 -14.14
C LEU A 251 -35.42 9.67 -13.90
N VAL A 252 -35.20 10.47 -14.93
CA VAL A 252 -35.05 11.95 -14.77
C VAL A 252 -36.29 12.57 -14.13
N PHE A 253 -37.48 12.20 -14.61
CA PHE A 253 -38.72 12.70 -14.01
C PHE A 253 -38.98 12.21 -12.60
N ASN A 254 -38.55 10.99 -12.28
CA ASN A 254 -38.64 10.48 -10.91
C ASN A 254 -37.77 11.31 -9.97
N TRP A 255 -36.51 11.55 -10.33
CA TRP A 255 -35.60 12.41 -9.56
C TRP A 255 -36.18 13.82 -9.35
N LYS A 256 -36.70 14.43 -10.45
CA LYS A 256 -37.33 15.76 -10.35
C LYS A 256 -38.48 15.75 -9.35
N SER A 257 -39.40 14.80 -9.47
CA SER A 257 -40.57 14.70 -8.60
C SER A 257 -40.22 14.44 -7.14
N GLU A 258 -39.17 13.65 -6.85
CA GLU A 258 -38.72 13.39 -5.48
C GLU A 258 -38.03 14.60 -4.85
N VAL A 259 -37.31 15.41 -5.64
CA VAL A 259 -36.68 16.64 -5.17
C VAL A 259 -37.70 17.76 -4.90
N GLU A 260 -38.77 17.83 -5.69
CA GLU A 260 -39.85 18.84 -5.54
C GLU A 260 -40.85 18.50 -4.41
N ARG A 261 -40.85 17.27 -3.91
CA ARG A 261 -41.74 16.79 -2.86
C ARG A 261 -41.24 17.08 -1.45
#